data_e4cfe913cd902b2397d31d50507286d6
#
_entry.id   e4cfe913cd902b2397d31d50507286d6
#
_cell.length_a   1.000
_cell.length_b   1.000
_cell.length_c   1.000
_cell.angle_alpha   90.00
_cell.angle_beta   90.00
_cell.angle_gamma   90.00
#
_symmetry.space_group_name_H-M   'P 1'
#
loop_
_entity.id
_entity.type
_entity.pdbx_description
1 polymer ?
#
loop_
_entity_poly.entity_id
_entity_poly.type
_entity_poly.pdbx_seq_one_letter_code
_entity_poly.pdbx_strand_id
1 'polypeptide(L)'
;MKPFAMEPVLRYRQQLEDEARQKLFADLKKEEEIQRRLTRATEELSNLYANLSLERTRGTTVDRLLLFDRRILLEQKKIKELQADLEQQEQVIERRRRHLLQASQDKKALEKLKEKQNHAYKRFIDKKEAIMLDEIAVLRHGR
;
A
#
# COMPACT_ATOMS: atom_id res chain seq x y z
N MET A 1 -26.02 7.40 -22.87
CA MET A 1 -26.12 6.49 -21.71
C MET A 1 -26.92 7.12 -20.60
N LYS A 2 -27.71 6.33 -19.89
CA LYS A 2 -28.40 6.79 -18.70
C LYS A 2 -27.38 7.05 -17.59
N PRO A 3 -27.42 8.21 -16.88
CA PRO A 3 -26.54 8.46 -15.77
C PRO A 3 -26.68 7.41 -14.66
N PHE A 4 -25.56 7.02 -14.07
CA PHE A 4 -25.56 6.12 -12.93
C PHE A 4 -25.92 6.90 -11.67
N ALA A 5 -27.02 6.51 -11.00
CA ALA A 5 -27.55 7.22 -9.86
C ALA A 5 -26.56 7.29 -8.67
N MET A 6 -25.69 6.30 -8.55
CA MET A 6 -24.68 6.21 -7.49
C MET A 6 -23.28 6.70 -7.93
N GLU A 7 -23.18 7.45 -9.02
CA GLU A 7 -21.92 8.00 -9.51
C GLU A 7 -21.16 8.82 -8.45
N PRO A 8 -21.82 9.69 -7.65
CA PRO A 8 -21.14 10.39 -6.56
C PRO A 8 -20.57 9.45 -5.50
N VAL A 9 -21.26 8.34 -5.21
CA VAL A 9 -20.79 7.32 -4.26
C VAL A 9 -19.57 6.58 -4.84
N LEU A 10 -19.60 6.27 -6.13
CA LEU A 10 -18.45 5.64 -6.81
C LEU A 10 -17.22 6.54 -6.77
N ARG A 11 -17.38 7.83 -7.02
CA ARG A 11 -16.27 8.82 -6.90
C ARG A 11 -15.72 8.88 -5.47
N TYR A 12 -16.61 8.85 -4.48
CA TYR A 12 -16.21 8.82 -3.07
C TYR A 12 -15.40 7.56 -2.75
N ARG A 13 -15.85 6.39 -3.23
CA ARG A 13 -15.11 5.14 -3.05
C ARG A 13 -13.75 5.17 -3.75
N GLN A 14 -13.66 5.77 -4.92
CA GLN A 14 -12.40 5.99 -5.63
C GLN A 14 -11.44 6.85 -4.80
N GLN A 15 -11.94 7.92 -4.22
CA GLN A 15 -11.17 8.80 -3.34
C GLN A 15 -10.65 8.06 -2.10
N LEU A 16 -11.50 7.23 -1.47
CA LEU A 16 -11.09 6.42 -0.31
C LEU A 16 -10.00 5.41 -0.68
N GLU A 17 -10.09 4.79 -1.84
CA GLU A 17 -9.04 3.88 -2.33
C GLU A 17 -7.73 4.62 -2.55
N ASP A 18 -7.77 5.78 -3.19
CA ASP A 18 -6.58 6.61 -3.44
C ASP A 18 -5.92 7.05 -2.14
N GLU A 19 -6.70 7.47 -1.15
CA GLU A 19 -6.20 7.83 0.18
C GLU A 19 -5.56 6.65 0.89
N ALA A 20 -6.20 5.47 0.83
CA ALA A 20 -5.66 4.24 1.42
C ALA A 20 -4.34 3.84 0.77
N ARG A 21 -4.23 3.99 -0.56
CA ARG A 21 -3.00 3.73 -1.31
C ARG A 21 -1.88 4.68 -0.92
N GLN A 22 -2.19 5.97 -0.76
CA GLN A 22 -1.22 6.98 -0.32
C GLN A 22 -0.70 6.70 1.09
N LYS A 23 -1.58 6.31 2.01
CA LYS A 23 -1.19 5.95 3.38
C LYS A 23 -0.29 4.72 3.41
N LEU A 24 -0.62 3.69 2.64
CA LEU A 24 0.22 2.50 2.51
C LEU A 24 1.61 2.87 1.97
N PHE A 25 1.66 3.68 0.93
CA PHE A 25 2.91 4.12 0.32
C PHE A 25 3.80 4.90 1.31
N ALA A 26 3.19 5.80 2.09
CA ALA A 26 3.91 6.55 3.12
C ALA A 26 4.49 5.62 4.20
N ASP A 27 3.73 4.62 4.62
CA ASP A 27 4.18 3.66 5.63
C ASP A 27 5.25 2.71 5.08
N LEU A 28 5.21 2.34 3.80
CA LEU A 28 6.27 1.58 3.14
C LEU A 28 7.58 2.37 3.09
N LYS A 29 7.52 3.68 2.87
CA LYS A 29 8.70 4.56 2.93
C LYS A 29 9.31 4.62 4.32
N LYS A 30 8.48 4.67 5.35
CA LYS A 30 8.94 4.61 6.75
C LYS A 30 9.66 3.30 7.04
N GLU A 31 9.14 2.18 6.56
CA GLU A 31 9.78 0.87 6.69
C GLU A 31 11.17 0.87 6.06
N GLU A 32 11.30 1.39 4.84
CA GLU A 32 12.60 1.49 4.15
C GLU A 32 13.60 2.31 4.95
N GLU A 33 13.17 3.42 5.55
CA GLU A 33 14.01 4.26 6.38
C GLU A 33 14.49 3.54 7.65
N ILE A 34 13.59 2.82 8.31
CA ILE A 34 13.94 2.01 9.49
C ILE A 34 14.94 0.93 9.09
N GLN A 35 14.73 0.25 7.99
CA GLN A 35 15.65 -0.78 7.47
C GLN A 35 17.03 -0.21 7.16
N ARG A 36 17.11 0.98 6.56
CA ARG A 36 18.38 1.65 6.30
C ARG A 36 19.14 1.98 7.58
N ARG A 37 18.42 2.48 8.59
CA ARG A 37 19.00 2.78 9.91
C ARG A 37 19.50 1.52 10.59
N LEU A 38 18.73 0.42 10.49
CA LEU A 38 19.11 -0.87 11.05
C LEU A 38 20.37 -1.41 10.37
N THR A 39 20.44 -1.34 9.05
CA THR A 39 21.63 -1.75 8.28
C THR A 39 22.85 -0.93 8.69
N ARG A 40 22.72 0.39 8.79
CA ARG A 40 23.82 1.26 9.26
C ARG A 40 24.29 0.91 10.66
N ALA A 41 23.34 0.70 11.58
CA ALA A 41 23.68 0.37 12.96
C ALA A 41 24.40 -0.99 13.06
N THR A 42 23.98 -1.95 12.25
CA THR A 42 24.61 -3.28 12.17
C THR A 42 26.02 -3.18 11.60
N GLU A 43 26.23 -2.38 10.56
CA GLU A 43 27.55 -2.12 9.98
C GLU A 43 28.46 -1.41 10.96
N GLU A 44 27.95 -0.39 11.66
CA GLU A 44 28.66 0.35 12.69
C GLU A 44 29.13 -0.56 13.83
N LEU A 45 28.25 -1.47 14.27
CA LEU A 45 28.58 -2.46 15.29
C LEU A 45 29.68 -3.40 14.81
N SER A 46 29.59 -3.86 13.57
CA SER A 46 30.61 -4.71 12.94
C SER A 46 31.97 -3.99 12.88
N ASN A 47 31.96 -2.71 12.50
CA ASN A 47 33.16 -1.89 12.46
C ASN A 47 33.77 -1.67 13.86
N LEU A 48 32.92 -1.48 14.87
CA LEU A 48 33.38 -1.37 16.25
C LEU A 48 34.09 -2.64 16.73
N TYR A 49 33.55 -3.82 16.43
CA TYR A 49 34.20 -5.07 16.76
C TYR A 49 35.52 -5.26 16.01
N ALA A 50 35.57 -4.92 14.73
CA ALA A 50 36.80 -4.99 13.95
C ALA A 50 37.87 -4.03 14.49
N ASN A 51 37.52 -2.80 14.83
CA ASN A 51 38.40 -1.83 15.39
C ASN A 51 38.92 -2.22 16.79
N LEU A 52 38.02 -2.80 17.60
CA LEU A 52 38.40 -3.32 18.92
C LEU A 52 39.41 -4.45 18.80
N SER A 53 39.22 -5.37 17.85
CA SER A 53 40.16 -6.44 17.56
C SER A 53 41.53 -5.91 17.16
N LEU A 54 41.58 -4.89 16.29
CA LEU A 54 42.84 -4.22 15.88
C LEU A 54 43.51 -3.54 17.07
N GLU A 55 42.77 -2.86 17.93
CA GLU A 55 43.30 -2.19 19.13
C GLU A 55 43.93 -3.23 20.09
N ARG A 56 43.31 -4.35 20.32
CA ARG A 56 43.82 -5.43 21.16
C ARG A 56 45.10 -6.02 20.59
N THR A 57 45.23 -6.14 19.27
CA THR A 57 46.42 -6.66 18.61
C THR A 57 47.58 -5.68 18.70
N ARG A 58 47.34 -4.37 18.61
CA ARG A 58 48.35 -3.31 18.66
C ARG A 58 48.76 -2.94 20.09
N GLY A 59 47.99 -3.32 21.07
CA GLY A 59 48.09 -2.84 22.44
C GLY A 59 47.26 -1.60 22.66
N THR A 60 46.56 -1.54 23.77
CA THR A 60 45.64 -0.45 24.10
C THR A 60 45.59 -0.22 25.60
N THR A 61 44.93 0.85 26.03
CA THR A 61 44.67 1.14 27.42
C THR A 61 43.34 0.65 27.88
N VAL A 62 43.17 0.46 29.20
CA VAL A 62 41.88 0.08 29.81
C VAL A 62 40.81 1.13 29.52
N ASP A 63 41.14 2.41 29.54
CA ASP A 63 40.20 3.50 29.24
C ASP A 63 39.65 3.41 27.82
N ARG A 64 40.49 3.09 26.85
CA ARG A 64 40.06 2.91 25.45
C ARG A 64 39.15 1.67 25.30
N LEU A 65 39.49 0.58 25.97
CA LEU A 65 38.65 -0.61 25.97
C LEU A 65 37.26 -0.33 26.57
N LEU A 66 37.19 0.45 27.64
CA LEU A 66 35.92 0.86 28.26
C LEU A 66 35.09 1.75 27.31
N LEU A 67 35.73 2.61 26.53
CA LEU A 67 35.04 3.40 25.51
C LEU A 67 34.45 2.54 24.40
N PHE A 68 35.19 1.52 23.95
CA PHE A 68 34.65 0.56 22.97
C PHE A 68 33.46 -0.21 23.54
N ASP A 69 33.55 -0.70 24.74
CA ASP A 69 32.46 -1.41 25.40
C ASP A 69 31.19 -0.55 25.49
N ARG A 70 31.37 0.72 25.89
CA ARG A 70 30.25 1.66 26.00
C ARG A 70 29.60 1.92 24.63
N ARG A 71 30.40 2.13 23.59
CA ARG A 71 29.90 2.36 22.22
C ARG A 71 29.21 1.13 21.67
N ILE A 72 29.75 -0.05 21.91
CA ILE A 72 29.14 -1.33 21.51
C ILE A 72 27.77 -1.51 22.17
N LEU A 73 27.66 -1.27 23.48
CA LEU A 73 26.39 -1.35 24.19
C LEU A 73 25.35 -0.38 23.65
N LEU A 74 25.76 0.86 23.32
CA LEU A 74 24.86 1.85 22.72
C LEU A 74 24.37 1.43 21.34
N GLU A 75 25.25 0.88 20.49
CA GLU A 75 24.83 0.38 19.17
C GLU A 75 23.93 -0.84 19.29
N GLN A 76 24.21 -1.76 20.20
CA GLN A 76 23.34 -2.92 20.44
C GLN A 76 21.96 -2.49 20.89
N LYS A 77 21.85 -1.50 21.77
CA LYS A 77 20.59 -0.93 22.23
C LYS A 77 19.83 -0.30 21.06
N LYS A 78 20.53 0.47 20.25
CA LYS A 78 19.97 1.13 19.05
C LYS A 78 19.41 0.08 18.07
N ILE A 79 20.13 -0.99 17.82
CA ILE A 79 19.71 -2.10 16.97
C ILE A 79 18.41 -2.73 17.50
N LYS A 80 18.34 -3.01 18.80
CA LYS A 80 17.13 -3.57 19.42
C LYS A 80 15.92 -2.64 19.28
N GLU A 81 16.12 -1.35 19.50
CA GLU A 81 15.06 -0.34 19.33
C GLU A 81 14.59 -0.29 17.87
N LEU A 82 15.50 -0.31 16.91
CA LEU A 82 15.17 -0.31 15.49
C LEU A 82 14.46 -1.60 15.05
N GLN A 83 14.85 -2.74 15.58
CA GLN A 83 14.17 -4.01 15.33
C GLN A 83 12.73 -3.99 15.85
N ALA A 84 12.52 -3.44 17.04
CA ALA A 84 11.18 -3.27 17.61
C ALA A 84 10.33 -2.29 16.77
N ASP A 85 10.92 -1.19 16.33
CA ASP A 85 10.27 -0.22 15.46
C ASP A 85 9.88 -0.84 14.12
N LEU A 86 10.76 -1.65 13.55
CA LEU A 86 10.50 -2.35 12.28
C LEU A 86 9.33 -3.32 12.43
N GLU A 87 9.31 -4.11 13.49
CA GLU A 87 8.21 -5.05 13.76
C GLU A 87 6.87 -4.31 13.91
N GLN A 88 6.86 -3.21 14.65
CA GLN A 88 5.67 -2.38 14.82
C GLN A 88 5.23 -1.78 13.48
N GLN A 89 6.17 -1.30 12.67
CA GLN A 89 5.88 -0.73 11.36
C GLN A 89 5.31 -1.78 10.39
N GLU A 90 5.79 -3.01 10.44
CA GLU A 90 5.25 -4.13 9.65
C GLU A 90 3.78 -4.40 9.99
N GLN A 91 3.41 -4.31 11.27
CA GLN A 91 2.00 -4.43 11.69
C GLN A 91 1.14 -3.28 11.15
N VAL A 92 1.67 -2.06 11.16
CA VAL A 92 0.99 -0.90 10.57
C VAL A 92 0.74 -1.11 9.08
N ILE A 93 1.75 -1.57 8.34
CA ILE A 93 1.67 -1.85 6.90
C ILE A 93 0.62 -2.92 6.62
N GLU A 94 0.56 -3.97 7.42
CA GLU A 94 -0.44 -5.03 7.27
C GLU A 94 -1.87 -4.48 7.43
N ARG A 95 -2.10 -3.59 8.38
CA ARG A 95 -3.39 -2.91 8.54
C ARG A 95 -3.71 -2.01 7.34
N ARG A 96 -2.72 -1.29 6.82
CA ARG A 96 -2.89 -0.44 5.63
C ARG A 96 -3.24 -1.26 4.39
N ARG A 97 -2.61 -2.43 4.22
CA ARG A 97 -2.92 -3.35 3.11
C ARG A 97 -4.36 -3.85 3.19
N ARG A 98 -4.82 -4.25 4.37
CA ARG A 98 -6.21 -4.69 4.58
C ARG A 98 -7.19 -3.56 4.30
N HIS A 99 -6.86 -2.36 4.73
CA HIS A 99 -7.70 -1.19 4.51
C HIS A 99 -7.81 -0.85 3.02
N LEU A 100 -6.70 -0.89 2.29
CA LEU A 100 -6.69 -0.70 0.84
C LEU A 100 -7.50 -1.79 0.12
N LEU A 101 -7.33 -3.04 0.53
CA LEU A 101 -8.09 -4.16 -0.05
C LEU A 101 -9.59 -3.93 0.12
N GLN A 102 -10.03 -3.55 1.30
CA GLN A 102 -11.45 -3.27 1.56
C GLN A 102 -11.96 -2.11 0.71
N ALA A 103 -11.19 -1.01 0.64
CA ALA A 103 -11.55 0.14 -0.19
C ALA A 103 -11.66 -0.23 -1.68
N SER A 104 -10.74 -1.06 -2.18
CA SER A 104 -10.77 -1.58 -3.55
C SER A 104 -11.99 -2.47 -3.80
N GLN A 105 -12.32 -3.34 -2.87
CA GLN A 105 -13.50 -4.21 -2.98
C GLN A 105 -14.79 -3.41 -3.00
N ASP A 106 -14.92 -2.40 -2.15
CA ASP A 106 -16.08 -1.52 -2.09
C ASP A 106 -16.27 -0.75 -3.40
N LYS A 107 -15.17 -0.25 -3.97
CA LYS A 107 -15.21 0.41 -5.28
C LYS A 107 -15.62 -0.55 -6.39
N LYS A 108 -15.03 -1.72 -6.44
CA LYS A 108 -15.33 -2.74 -7.46
C LYS A 108 -16.79 -3.20 -7.41
N ALA A 109 -17.38 -3.29 -6.24
CA ALA A 109 -18.80 -3.62 -6.09
C ALA A 109 -19.68 -2.59 -6.79
N LEU A 110 -19.39 -1.30 -6.64
CA LEU A 110 -20.12 -0.23 -7.32
C LEU A 110 -19.84 -0.19 -8.82
N GLU A 111 -18.61 -0.46 -9.25
CA GLU A 111 -18.25 -0.57 -10.68
C GLU A 111 -19.04 -1.69 -11.36
N LYS A 112 -19.17 -2.84 -10.70
CA LYS A 112 -19.99 -3.96 -11.21
C LYS A 112 -21.46 -3.60 -11.30
N LEU A 113 -21.97 -2.88 -10.31
CA LEU A 113 -23.37 -2.43 -10.33
C LEU A 113 -23.60 -1.45 -11.50
N LYS A 114 -22.68 -0.53 -11.72
CA LYS A 114 -22.69 0.41 -12.84
C LYS A 114 -22.68 -0.34 -14.17
N GLU A 115 -21.81 -1.32 -14.31
CA GLU A 115 -21.70 -2.16 -15.51
C GLU A 115 -23.01 -2.91 -15.78
N LYS A 116 -23.61 -3.53 -14.77
CA LYS A 116 -24.90 -4.21 -14.89
C LYS A 116 -26.01 -3.25 -15.31
N GLN A 117 -26.04 -2.06 -14.75
CA GLN A 117 -27.01 -1.03 -15.11
C GLN A 117 -26.83 -0.61 -16.59
N ASN A 118 -25.60 -0.41 -17.03
CA ASN A 118 -25.30 -0.06 -18.42
C ASN A 118 -25.71 -1.17 -19.39
N HIS A 119 -25.45 -2.43 -19.05
CA HIS A 119 -25.89 -3.58 -19.87
C HIS A 119 -27.41 -3.70 -19.93
N ALA A 120 -28.09 -3.52 -18.83
CA ALA A 120 -29.57 -3.57 -18.78
C ALA A 120 -30.16 -2.43 -19.62
N TYR A 121 -29.59 -1.22 -19.53
CA TYR A 121 -30.03 -0.07 -20.31
C TYR A 121 -29.78 -0.28 -21.81
N LYS A 122 -28.62 -0.81 -22.18
CA LYS A 122 -28.31 -1.13 -23.57
C LYS A 122 -29.28 -2.16 -24.15
N ARG A 123 -29.55 -3.23 -23.41
CA ARG A 123 -30.53 -4.23 -23.84
C ARG A 123 -31.93 -3.65 -24.00
N PHE A 124 -32.32 -2.74 -23.11
CA PHE A 124 -33.59 -2.03 -23.21
C PHE A 124 -33.68 -1.20 -24.49
N ILE A 125 -32.63 -0.44 -24.80
CA ILE A 125 -32.56 0.38 -26.01
C ILE A 125 -32.54 -0.48 -27.27
N ASP A 126 -31.75 -1.54 -27.32
CA ASP A 126 -31.69 -2.48 -28.45
C ASP A 126 -33.05 -3.14 -28.71
N LYS A 127 -33.73 -3.52 -27.66
CA LYS A 127 -35.07 -4.08 -27.77
C LYS A 127 -36.08 -3.08 -28.32
N LYS A 128 -36.01 -1.83 -27.86
CA LYS A 128 -36.86 -0.73 -28.35
C LYS A 128 -36.61 -0.44 -29.81
N GLU A 129 -35.34 -0.40 -30.25
CA GLU A 129 -34.97 -0.23 -31.65
C GLU A 129 -35.47 -1.41 -32.50
N ALA A 130 -35.33 -2.64 -32.03
CA ALA A 130 -35.80 -3.81 -32.75
C ALA A 130 -37.31 -3.76 -32.95
N ILE A 131 -38.08 -3.35 -31.93
CA ILE A 131 -39.52 -3.17 -32.04
C ILE A 131 -39.88 -2.09 -33.08
N MET A 132 -39.18 -0.98 -33.06
CA MET A 132 -39.37 0.11 -34.04
C MET A 132 -39.06 -0.35 -35.47
N LEU A 133 -37.98 -1.10 -35.65
CA LEU A 133 -37.63 -1.67 -36.97
C LEU A 133 -38.73 -2.65 -37.47
N ASP A 134 -39.23 -3.47 -36.58
CA ASP A 134 -40.34 -4.41 -36.92
C ASP A 134 -41.62 -3.67 -37.31
N GLU A 135 -41.97 -2.60 -36.60
CA GLU A 135 -43.11 -1.73 -36.95
C GLU A 135 -42.95 -1.09 -38.33
N ILE A 136 -41.73 -0.56 -38.59
CA ILE A 136 -41.41 0.03 -39.91
C ILE A 136 -41.55 -1.03 -41.02
N ALA A 137 -41.03 -2.24 -40.79
CA ALA A 137 -41.10 -3.34 -41.73
C ALA A 137 -42.55 -3.73 -42.03
N VAL A 138 -43.40 -3.84 -40.99
CA VAL A 138 -44.85 -4.15 -41.15
C VAL A 138 -45.55 -3.06 -41.93
N LEU A 139 -45.29 -1.78 -41.66
CA LEU A 139 -45.85 -0.64 -42.39
C LEU A 139 -45.47 -0.67 -43.86
N ARG A 140 -44.25 -1.06 -44.20
CA ARG A 140 -43.78 -1.16 -45.59
C ARG A 140 -44.38 -2.33 -46.33
N HIS A 141 -44.60 -3.46 -45.68
CA HIS A 141 -45.23 -4.65 -46.29
C HIS A 141 -46.74 -4.57 -46.34
N GLY A 142 -47.35 -3.72 -45.51
CA GLY A 142 -48.80 -3.51 -45.48
C GLY A 142 -49.35 -2.59 -46.56
N ARG A 143 -48.49 -2.05 -47.43
CA ARG A 143 -48.90 -1.17 -48.55
C ARG A 143 -49.05 -1.95 -49.85
#